data_00e2d597b4d5a8c1260c733434116980
#
_entry.id   00e2d597b4d5a8c1260c733434116980
#
_cell.length_a   1.000
_cell.length_b   1.000
_cell.length_c   1.000
_cell.angle_alpha   90.00
_cell.angle_beta   90.00
_cell.angle_gamma   90.00
#
_symmetry.space_group_name_H-M   'P 1'
#
loop_
_entity.id
_entity.type
_entity.pdbx_description
1 polymer ?
#
loop_
_entity_poly.entity_id
_entity_poly.type
_entity_poly.pdbx_seq_one_letter_code
_entity_poly.pdbx_strand_id
1 'polypeptide(L)'
;ILDESGNPASNFNGTVFPPVYDKRNTYTTKGNDGYEPLTYTAQRNVIFNGKSTVKDGTFKFSFIVPIDIAYYFDKGKVSYYATNSSDKEACGYDKSITIGGTDKNGITDTEGPEIELYMNDENFIDGGIVNENPILIAKISDQSGINTVGNGIGHDITLTIDGNTHSIIVKAPEGS
;
A
#
# COMPACT_ATOMS: atom_id res chain seq x y z
N ILE A 1 -9.74 -9.55 -13.97
CA ILE A 1 -11.13 -9.47 -13.43
C ILE A 1 -11.98 -10.42 -14.25
N LEU A 2 -12.88 -11.12 -13.60
CA LEU A 2 -13.81 -12.05 -14.23
C LEU A 2 -15.24 -11.50 -14.11
N ASP A 3 -16.10 -11.86 -15.09
CA ASP A 3 -17.53 -11.60 -15.04
C ASP A 3 -18.26 -12.64 -14.16
N GLU A 4 -19.59 -12.52 -14.02
CA GLU A 4 -20.43 -13.43 -13.23
C GLU A 4 -20.40 -14.88 -13.74
N SER A 5 -20.03 -15.09 -14.98
CA SER A 5 -19.89 -16.42 -15.60
C SER A 5 -18.47 -16.99 -15.50
N GLY A 6 -17.54 -16.23 -14.91
CA GLY A 6 -16.14 -16.63 -14.76
C GLY A 6 -15.27 -16.37 -16.00
N ASN A 7 -15.75 -15.61 -16.99
CA ASN A 7 -14.97 -15.24 -18.16
C ASN A 7 -14.23 -13.91 -17.93
N PRO A 8 -13.11 -13.65 -18.64
CA PRO A 8 -12.42 -12.36 -18.55
C PRO A 8 -13.33 -11.19 -18.90
N ALA A 9 -13.43 -10.22 -17.97
CA ALA A 9 -14.19 -8.99 -18.15
C ALA A 9 -13.39 -7.96 -18.95
N SER A 10 -13.17 -8.21 -20.24
CA SER A 10 -12.32 -7.39 -21.11
C SER A 10 -12.80 -5.93 -21.30
N ASN A 11 -14.02 -5.62 -20.89
CA ASN A 11 -14.58 -4.27 -20.91
C ASN A 11 -14.45 -3.54 -19.56
N PHE A 12 -13.83 -4.15 -18.56
CA PHE A 12 -13.61 -3.50 -17.26
C PHE A 12 -12.32 -2.67 -17.29
N ASN A 13 -12.48 -1.36 -17.28
CA ASN A 13 -11.38 -0.39 -17.18
C ASN A 13 -11.61 0.48 -15.95
N GLY A 14 -10.62 0.57 -15.05
CA GLY A 14 -10.80 1.24 -13.78
C GLY A 14 -9.56 1.19 -12.90
N THR A 15 -9.78 1.13 -11.59
CA THR A 15 -8.72 1.08 -10.58
C THR A 15 -8.91 -0.14 -9.69
N VAL A 16 -7.83 -0.83 -9.35
CA VAL A 16 -7.79 -1.89 -8.34
C VAL A 16 -6.96 -1.45 -7.14
N PHE A 17 -7.39 -1.84 -5.97
CA PHE A 17 -6.71 -1.65 -4.68
C PHE A 17 -6.30 -3.04 -4.17
N PRO A 18 -5.03 -3.44 -4.31
CA PRO A 18 -4.54 -4.76 -3.93
C PRO A 18 -3.72 -4.74 -2.62
N PRO A 19 -4.31 -4.50 -1.43
CA PRO A 19 -3.55 -4.63 -0.19
C PRO A 19 -3.01 -6.06 -0.04
N VAL A 20 -1.72 -6.15 0.29
CA VAL A 20 -1.04 -7.40 0.58
C VAL A 20 -0.82 -7.52 2.08
N TYR A 21 -1.25 -8.62 2.64
CA TYR A 21 -1.13 -8.90 4.07
C TYR A 21 -0.04 -9.95 4.31
N ASP A 22 0.76 -9.69 5.33
CA ASP A 22 1.71 -10.65 5.86
C ASP A 22 0.99 -11.89 6.44
N LYS A 23 1.72 -12.78 7.03
CA LYS A 23 1.26 -14.00 7.70
C LYS A 23 0.26 -13.73 8.83
N ARG A 24 -0.43 -14.76 9.25
CA ARG A 24 -1.28 -14.71 10.44
C ARG A 24 -0.43 -14.55 11.70
N ASN A 25 -0.87 -13.68 12.59
CA ASN A 25 -0.31 -13.51 13.92
C ASN A 25 -1.33 -13.85 15.00
N THR A 26 -0.83 -14.26 16.14
CA THR A 26 -1.64 -14.54 17.33
C THR A 26 -1.69 -13.29 18.20
N TYR A 27 -2.88 -12.89 18.59
CA TYR A 27 -3.16 -11.75 19.45
C TYR A 27 -3.91 -12.22 20.69
N THR A 28 -3.64 -11.56 21.81
CA THR A 28 -4.36 -11.81 23.07
C THR A 28 -4.99 -10.50 23.53
N THR A 29 -6.28 -10.52 23.84
CA THR A 29 -6.97 -9.35 24.40
C THR A 29 -6.47 -9.05 25.80
N LYS A 30 -6.62 -7.83 26.28
CA LYS A 30 -6.15 -7.43 27.59
C LYS A 30 -7.06 -7.88 28.74
N GLY A 31 -8.29 -8.32 28.46
CA GLY A 31 -9.27 -8.68 29.51
C GLY A 31 -9.70 -7.53 30.40
N ASN A 32 -9.68 -6.29 29.89
CA ASN A 32 -9.90 -5.07 30.71
C ASN A 32 -11.34 -4.95 31.27
N ASP A 33 -12.30 -5.69 30.70
CA ASP A 33 -13.72 -5.62 31.05
C ASP A 33 -14.14 -6.69 32.08
N GLY A 34 -13.18 -7.26 32.80
CA GLY A 34 -13.43 -8.33 33.79
C GLY A 34 -13.61 -9.73 33.19
N TYR A 35 -13.35 -9.88 31.88
CA TYR A 35 -13.31 -11.18 31.22
C TYR A 35 -11.88 -11.69 31.12
N GLU A 36 -11.72 -13.03 31.05
CA GLU A 36 -10.42 -13.64 30.80
C GLU A 36 -9.86 -13.21 29.43
N PRO A 37 -8.54 -12.98 29.31
CA PRO A 37 -7.90 -12.68 28.05
C PRO A 37 -8.19 -13.75 26.99
N LEU A 38 -8.70 -13.34 25.83
CA LEU A 38 -9.00 -14.21 24.70
C LEU A 38 -7.84 -14.18 23.70
N THR A 39 -7.32 -15.37 23.35
CA THR A 39 -6.34 -15.53 22.31
C THR A 39 -7.02 -15.85 20.97
N TYR A 40 -6.66 -15.12 19.92
CA TYR A 40 -7.18 -15.29 18.56
C TYR A 40 -6.10 -15.09 17.52
N THR A 41 -6.30 -15.63 16.32
CA THR A 41 -5.39 -15.40 15.18
C THR A 41 -6.03 -14.45 14.18
N ALA A 42 -5.25 -13.50 13.68
CA ALA A 42 -5.69 -12.59 12.63
C ALA A 42 -4.55 -12.30 11.64
N GLN A 43 -4.93 -11.97 10.41
CA GLN A 43 -4.02 -11.55 9.35
C GLN A 43 -4.26 -10.05 9.11
N ARG A 44 -3.53 -9.21 9.84
CA ARG A 44 -3.77 -7.78 9.93
C ARG A 44 -2.60 -6.93 9.46
N ASN A 45 -1.37 -7.47 9.50
CA ASN A 45 -0.20 -6.74 9.05
C ASN A 45 -0.26 -6.58 7.53
N VAL A 46 -0.41 -5.36 7.08
CA VAL A 46 -0.36 -5.00 5.66
C VAL A 46 1.11 -4.73 5.32
N ILE A 47 1.63 -5.31 4.26
CA ILE A 47 2.99 -5.09 3.77
C ILE A 47 3.02 -4.33 2.44
N PHE A 48 1.87 -4.15 1.83
CA PHE A 48 1.66 -3.27 0.69
C PHE A 48 0.23 -2.76 0.69
N ASN A 49 0.07 -1.46 0.45
CA ASN A 49 -1.24 -0.84 0.24
C ASN A 49 -1.09 0.25 -0.84
N GLY A 50 -1.72 0.03 -1.97
CA GLY A 50 -1.61 0.94 -3.10
C GLY A 50 -2.77 0.74 -4.07
N LYS A 51 -2.67 1.35 -5.24
CA LYS A 51 -3.64 1.18 -6.33
C LYS A 51 -2.94 0.99 -7.66
N SER A 52 -3.57 0.27 -8.57
CA SER A 52 -3.11 0.06 -9.94
C SER A 52 -4.24 0.24 -10.93
N THR A 53 -3.90 0.64 -12.14
CA THR A 53 -4.87 0.76 -13.23
C THR A 53 -5.28 -0.62 -13.74
N VAL A 54 -6.58 -0.80 -13.92
CA VAL A 54 -7.13 -1.96 -14.63
C VAL A 54 -7.41 -1.55 -16.07
N LYS A 55 -6.84 -2.29 -17.01
CA LYS A 55 -7.08 -2.12 -18.45
C LYS A 55 -7.54 -3.44 -19.05
N ASP A 56 -8.66 -3.41 -19.74
CA ASP A 56 -9.24 -4.59 -20.41
C ASP A 56 -9.39 -5.80 -19.47
N GLY A 57 -9.83 -5.54 -18.20
CA GLY A 57 -9.99 -6.54 -17.16
C GLY A 57 -8.71 -7.07 -16.54
N THR A 58 -7.55 -6.56 -16.96
CA THR A 58 -6.24 -6.97 -16.43
C THR A 58 -5.54 -5.85 -15.67
N PHE A 59 -4.72 -6.20 -14.70
CA PHE A 59 -3.88 -5.25 -13.96
C PHE A 59 -2.57 -5.92 -13.58
N LYS A 60 -1.57 -5.10 -13.30
CA LYS A 60 -0.28 -5.51 -12.77
C LYS A 60 0.14 -4.52 -11.68
N PHE A 61 0.71 -4.98 -10.62
CA PHE A 61 1.38 -4.17 -9.62
C PHE A 61 2.65 -4.88 -9.15
N SER A 62 3.59 -4.11 -8.67
CA SER A 62 4.80 -4.58 -8.01
C SER A 62 5.03 -3.76 -6.75
N PHE A 63 5.71 -4.35 -5.78
CA PHE A 63 6.09 -3.68 -4.54
C PHE A 63 7.34 -4.34 -3.96
N ILE A 64 8.03 -3.62 -3.12
CA ILE A 64 9.16 -4.16 -2.37
C ILE A 64 8.65 -4.62 -1.01
N VAL A 65 9.01 -5.83 -0.64
CA VAL A 65 8.65 -6.39 0.67
C VAL A 65 9.48 -5.70 1.74
N PRO A 66 8.85 -5.05 2.75
CA PRO A 66 9.58 -4.39 3.83
C PRO A 66 10.50 -5.33 4.60
N ILE A 67 11.62 -4.82 5.11
CA ILE A 67 12.62 -5.59 5.85
C ILE A 67 12.11 -6.04 7.23
N ASP A 68 11.12 -5.38 7.77
CA ASP A 68 10.56 -5.58 9.12
C ASP A 68 9.49 -6.67 9.20
N ILE A 69 9.35 -7.50 8.16
CA ILE A 69 8.48 -8.67 8.20
C ILE A 69 9.09 -9.80 9.04
N ALA A 70 8.24 -10.67 9.58
CA ALA A 70 8.72 -11.90 10.21
C ALA A 70 9.32 -12.87 9.17
N TYR A 71 10.52 -13.40 9.44
CA TYR A 71 11.29 -14.16 8.44
C TYR A 71 10.85 -15.62 8.25
N TYR A 72 10.01 -16.17 9.13
CA TYR A 72 9.49 -17.53 8.92
C TYR A 72 8.56 -17.57 7.71
N PHE A 73 8.52 -18.71 7.02
CA PHE A 73 7.68 -18.90 5.84
C PHE A 73 6.27 -19.30 6.22
N ASP A 74 5.27 -18.55 5.76
CA ASP A 74 3.86 -18.93 5.87
C ASP A 74 3.02 -18.21 4.80
N LYS A 75 1.72 -18.48 4.76
CA LYS A 75 0.79 -17.94 3.78
C LYS A 75 0.44 -16.49 4.07
N GLY A 76 0.75 -15.65 3.09
CA GLY A 76 0.21 -14.30 2.98
C GLY A 76 -1.20 -14.28 2.38
N LYS A 77 -1.71 -13.08 2.18
CA LYS A 77 -2.99 -12.85 1.48
C LYS A 77 -2.89 -11.58 0.65
N VAL A 78 -3.37 -11.62 -0.58
CA VAL A 78 -3.71 -10.43 -1.35
C VAL A 78 -5.22 -10.31 -1.35
N SER A 79 -5.73 -9.13 -1.05
CA SER A 79 -7.15 -8.80 -1.23
C SER A 79 -7.27 -7.88 -2.42
N TYR A 80 -8.33 -7.99 -3.18
CA TYR A 80 -8.57 -7.17 -4.36
C TYR A 80 -9.93 -6.50 -4.24
N TYR A 81 -9.95 -5.20 -4.44
CA TYR A 81 -11.16 -4.44 -4.69
C TYR A 81 -10.92 -3.57 -5.91
N ALA A 82 -11.78 -3.66 -6.90
CA ALA A 82 -11.67 -2.89 -8.12
C ALA A 82 -12.98 -2.15 -8.40
N THR A 83 -12.87 -0.94 -8.91
CA THR A 83 -14.01 -0.10 -9.30
C THR A 83 -13.72 0.59 -10.62
N ASN A 84 -14.76 0.90 -11.36
CA ASN A 84 -14.67 1.67 -12.60
C ASN A 84 -15.59 2.90 -12.56
N SER A 85 -15.50 3.74 -13.59
CA SER A 85 -16.31 4.97 -13.72
C SER A 85 -17.81 4.72 -13.96
N SER A 86 -18.22 3.47 -14.19
CA SER A 86 -19.61 3.08 -14.44
C SER A 86 -20.24 2.39 -13.21
N ASP A 87 -19.73 2.66 -12.02
CA ASP A 87 -20.16 2.10 -10.72
C ASP A 87 -20.18 0.57 -10.66
N LYS A 88 -19.36 -0.09 -11.52
CA LYS A 88 -19.13 -1.53 -11.41
C LYS A 88 -17.99 -1.80 -10.48
N GLU A 89 -18.17 -2.77 -9.61
CA GLU A 89 -17.21 -3.21 -8.62
C GLU A 89 -16.85 -4.69 -8.83
N ALA A 90 -15.64 -5.05 -8.46
CA ALA A 90 -15.22 -6.44 -8.38
C ALA A 90 -14.35 -6.63 -7.14
N CYS A 91 -14.51 -7.75 -6.48
CA CYS A 91 -13.71 -8.11 -5.32
C CYS A 91 -13.20 -9.54 -5.41
N GLY A 92 -12.10 -9.81 -4.71
CA GLY A 92 -11.51 -11.13 -4.66
C GLY A 92 -10.35 -11.20 -3.69
N TYR A 93 -9.76 -12.37 -3.57
CA TYR A 93 -8.54 -12.56 -2.79
C TYR A 93 -7.73 -13.74 -3.29
N ASP A 94 -6.42 -13.71 -2.96
CA ASP A 94 -5.50 -14.83 -3.15
C ASP A 94 -4.76 -15.11 -1.83
N LYS A 95 -4.70 -16.37 -1.42
CA LYS A 95 -3.98 -16.86 -0.25
C LYS A 95 -2.92 -17.89 -0.63
N SER A 96 -2.62 -18.05 -1.91
CA SER A 96 -1.63 -19.01 -2.40
C SER A 96 -0.20 -18.53 -2.18
N ILE A 97 0.01 -17.23 -2.08
CA ILE A 97 1.33 -16.63 -1.89
C ILE A 97 1.98 -17.08 -0.59
N THR A 98 3.29 -17.27 -0.63
CA THR A 98 4.11 -17.57 0.56
C THR A 98 5.04 -16.40 0.80
N ILE A 99 5.07 -15.92 2.04
CA ILE A 99 5.88 -14.77 2.48
C ILE A 99 6.84 -15.25 3.55
N GLY A 100 8.11 -14.80 3.52
CA GLY A 100 9.12 -15.13 4.51
C GLY A 100 10.50 -15.24 3.89
N GLY A 101 11.49 -15.53 4.73
CA GLY A 101 12.90 -15.57 4.35
C GLY A 101 13.53 -14.19 4.22
N THR A 102 14.80 -14.20 3.82
CA THR A 102 15.58 -13.00 3.51
C THR A 102 16.23 -13.16 2.14
N ASP A 103 16.32 -12.10 1.39
CA ASP A 103 17.15 -12.10 0.19
C ASP A 103 18.63 -12.00 0.59
N LYS A 104 19.43 -13.01 0.23
CA LYS A 104 20.88 -13.03 0.49
C LYS A 104 21.64 -11.96 -0.32
N ASN A 105 21.04 -11.49 -1.40
CA ASN A 105 21.58 -10.43 -2.26
C ASN A 105 20.82 -9.12 -2.05
N GLY A 106 20.04 -9.02 -0.99
CA GLY A 106 19.28 -7.80 -0.65
C GLY A 106 20.20 -6.59 -0.55
N ILE A 107 19.75 -5.48 -1.07
CA ILE A 107 20.48 -4.22 -1.02
C ILE A 107 20.56 -3.79 0.44
N THR A 108 21.78 -3.57 0.95
CA THR A 108 21.97 -2.86 2.22
C THR A 108 21.84 -1.38 1.90
N ASP A 109 20.66 -0.84 2.15
CA ASP A 109 20.39 0.57 1.96
C ASP A 109 20.58 1.33 3.27
N THR A 110 21.33 2.41 3.21
CA THR A 110 21.61 3.33 4.32
C THR A 110 21.24 4.76 4.01
N GLU A 111 20.73 5.01 2.81
CA GLU A 111 20.27 6.31 2.36
C GLU A 111 18.76 6.40 2.50
N GLY A 112 18.25 7.58 2.83
CA GLY A 112 16.81 7.81 2.86
C GLY A 112 16.28 8.19 1.47
N PRO A 113 14.94 8.15 1.29
CA PRO A 113 14.32 8.49 0.02
C PRO A 113 14.59 9.95 -0.39
N GLU A 114 14.76 10.16 -1.68
CA GLU A 114 14.77 11.49 -2.29
C GLU A 114 13.34 12.02 -2.35
N ILE A 115 13.14 13.26 -1.90
CA ILE A 115 11.83 13.90 -1.84
C ILE A 115 11.88 15.23 -2.58
N GLU A 116 11.05 15.37 -3.62
CA GLU A 116 10.84 16.61 -4.35
C GLU A 116 9.42 17.12 -4.08
N LEU A 117 9.29 18.40 -3.72
CA LEU A 117 8.02 19.03 -3.39
C LEU A 117 7.66 20.11 -4.40
N TYR A 118 6.41 20.12 -4.85
CA TYR A 118 5.88 21.10 -5.78
C TYR A 118 4.49 21.57 -5.34
N MET A 119 4.09 22.75 -5.80
CA MET A 119 2.74 23.29 -5.61
C MET A 119 2.04 23.44 -6.97
N ASN A 120 0.86 22.86 -7.09
CA ASN A 120 -0.01 22.83 -8.27
C ASN A 120 0.52 22.02 -9.46
N ASP A 121 1.77 22.20 -9.85
CA ASP A 121 2.44 21.44 -10.91
C ASP A 121 3.96 21.36 -10.70
N GLU A 122 4.62 20.52 -11.48
CA GLU A 122 6.06 20.26 -11.38
C GLU A 122 6.97 21.39 -11.85
N ASN A 123 6.41 22.47 -12.43
CA ASN A 123 7.16 23.67 -12.80
C ASN A 123 7.24 24.68 -11.65
N PHE A 124 6.64 24.37 -10.49
CA PHE A 124 6.69 25.23 -9.32
C PHE A 124 8.14 25.50 -8.91
N ILE A 125 8.46 26.77 -8.68
CA ILE A 125 9.77 27.20 -8.18
C ILE A 125 9.61 27.55 -6.70
N ASP A 126 10.53 27.09 -5.87
CA ASP A 126 10.54 27.38 -4.44
C ASP A 126 10.48 28.89 -4.17
N GLY A 127 9.63 29.29 -3.21
CA GLY A 127 9.28 30.69 -2.94
C GLY A 127 8.29 31.32 -3.91
N GLY A 128 7.75 30.57 -4.88
CA GLY A 128 6.73 31.02 -5.80
C GLY A 128 5.39 31.30 -5.13
N ILE A 129 4.54 32.10 -5.80
CA ILE A 129 3.20 32.43 -5.33
C ILE A 129 2.23 31.33 -5.79
N VAL A 130 1.36 30.87 -4.88
CA VAL A 130 0.30 29.90 -5.15
C VAL A 130 -1.08 30.51 -4.96
N ASN A 131 -2.12 29.84 -5.46
CA ASN A 131 -3.51 30.22 -5.24
C ASN A 131 -3.96 29.90 -3.79
N GLU A 132 -5.20 30.26 -3.46
CA GLU A 132 -5.77 30.06 -2.11
C GLU A 132 -5.96 28.57 -1.74
N ASN A 133 -6.04 27.68 -2.73
CA ASN A 133 -6.26 26.24 -2.55
C ASN A 133 -5.21 25.46 -3.38
N PRO A 134 -3.93 25.50 -3.00
CA PRO A 134 -2.89 24.83 -3.74
C PRO A 134 -2.95 23.31 -3.57
N ILE A 135 -2.54 22.60 -4.60
CA ILE A 135 -2.29 21.15 -4.53
C ILE A 135 -0.82 20.95 -4.23
N LEU A 136 -0.51 20.29 -3.12
CA LEU A 136 0.85 19.82 -2.83
C LEU A 136 1.11 18.54 -3.61
N ILE A 137 2.20 18.52 -4.36
CA ILE A 137 2.72 17.33 -5.06
C ILE A 137 4.04 16.96 -4.40
N ALA A 138 4.16 15.73 -3.93
CA ALA A 138 5.41 15.17 -3.43
C ALA A 138 5.81 14.00 -4.33
N LYS A 139 6.99 14.08 -4.94
CA LYS A 139 7.64 12.95 -5.59
C LYS A 139 8.63 12.35 -4.61
N ILE A 140 8.48 11.07 -4.36
CA ILE A 140 9.33 10.34 -3.44
C ILE A 140 9.91 9.16 -4.21
N SER A 141 11.22 9.05 -4.25
CA SER A 141 11.93 7.99 -4.94
C SER A 141 13.04 7.39 -4.07
N ASP A 142 13.25 6.09 -4.22
CA ASP A 142 14.28 5.35 -3.53
C ASP A 142 14.63 4.08 -4.32
N GLN A 143 15.92 3.74 -4.42
CA GLN A 143 16.37 2.57 -5.19
C GLN A 143 15.97 1.25 -4.53
N SER A 144 15.89 1.22 -3.22
CA SER A 144 15.46 0.05 -2.44
C SER A 144 13.95 0.02 -2.20
N GLY A 145 13.23 1.04 -2.71
CA GLY A 145 11.78 1.19 -2.63
C GLY A 145 11.32 1.95 -1.39
N ILE A 146 10.07 2.38 -1.45
CA ILE A 146 9.46 3.18 -0.39
C ILE A 146 8.46 2.29 0.36
N ASN A 147 8.61 2.19 1.68
CA ASN A 147 7.60 1.57 2.52
C ASN A 147 6.37 2.50 2.60
N THR A 148 5.29 2.11 1.95
CA THR A 148 4.03 2.87 1.93
C THR A 148 3.04 2.41 3.00
N VAL A 149 3.47 1.55 3.92
CA VAL A 149 2.58 0.88 4.88
C VAL A 149 3.02 1.18 6.30
N GLY A 150 2.23 1.97 7.01
CA GLY A 150 2.48 2.40 8.38
C GLY A 150 2.26 1.32 9.45
N ASN A 151 2.76 0.09 9.28
CA ASN A 151 2.57 -0.98 10.27
C ASN A 151 3.60 -1.00 11.39
N GLY A 152 4.62 -0.16 11.34
CA GLY A 152 5.64 0.00 12.38
C GLY A 152 5.65 1.42 12.94
N ILE A 153 6.22 1.60 14.13
CA ILE A 153 6.41 2.93 14.72
C ILE A 153 7.39 3.71 13.83
N GLY A 154 6.94 4.85 13.28
CA GLY A 154 7.76 5.75 12.47
C GLY A 154 7.81 5.43 10.97
N HIS A 155 6.92 4.57 10.46
CA HIS A 155 6.86 4.21 9.03
C HIS A 155 5.72 4.91 8.25
N ASP A 156 4.93 5.76 8.90
CA ASP A 156 3.89 6.51 8.22
C ASP A 156 4.49 7.60 7.32
N ILE A 157 4.02 7.70 6.09
CA ILE A 157 4.27 8.88 5.28
C ILE A 157 3.35 9.98 5.82
N THR A 158 3.94 11.01 6.39
CA THR A 158 3.21 12.12 6.99
C THR A 158 3.60 13.43 6.34
N LEU A 159 2.65 14.35 6.26
CA LEU A 159 2.87 15.74 5.90
C LEU A 159 2.60 16.61 7.12
N THR A 160 3.56 17.46 7.50
CA THR A 160 3.38 18.44 8.54
C THR A 160 3.39 19.84 7.93
N ILE A 161 2.28 20.57 8.10
CA ILE A 161 2.14 21.97 7.67
C ILE A 161 1.84 22.80 8.92
N ASP A 162 2.63 23.82 9.18
CA ASP A 162 2.46 24.74 10.33
C ASP A 162 2.29 23.99 11.67
N GLY A 163 3.00 22.90 11.84
CA GLY A 163 2.94 22.07 13.05
C GLY A 163 1.79 21.07 13.10
N ASN A 164 0.90 21.08 12.11
CA ASN A 164 -0.19 20.08 11.99
C ASN A 164 0.22 18.93 11.09
N THR A 165 0.16 17.71 11.63
CA THR A 165 0.55 16.49 10.90
C THR A 165 -0.66 15.79 10.29
N HIS A 166 -0.55 15.41 9.02
CA HIS A 166 -1.55 14.70 8.24
C HIS A 166 -0.97 13.39 7.70
N SER A 167 -1.70 12.29 7.84
CA SER A 167 -1.34 11.02 7.20
C SER A 167 -1.69 11.05 5.72
N ILE A 168 -0.81 10.51 4.87
CA ILE A 168 -0.96 10.52 3.42
C ILE A 168 -1.24 9.11 2.91
N ILE A 169 -2.24 8.99 2.02
CA ILE A 169 -2.51 7.75 1.28
C ILE A 169 -1.74 7.81 -0.04
N VAL A 170 -0.80 6.90 -0.21
CA VAL A 170 0.09 6.88 -1.37
C VAL A 170 -0.57 6.20 -2.57
N LYS A 171 -0.41 6.79 -3.75
CA LYS A 171 -0.75 6.16 -5.03
C LYS A 171 0.46 5.35 -5.50
N ALA A 172 0.30 4.04 -5.73
CA ALA A 172 1.35 3.24 -6.35
C ALA A 172 1.70 3.79 -7.75
N PRO A 173 2.97 3.73 -8.18
CA PRO A 173 3.36 4.20 -9.51
C PRO A 173 2.58 3.45 -10.59
N GLU A 174 2.13 4.18 -11.62
CA GLU A 174 1.47 3.59 -12.77
C GLU A 174 2.51 2.91 -13.65
N GLY A 175 2.38 1.62 -13.87
CA GLY A 175 3.06 0.94 -14.98
C GLY A 175 4.49 0.48 -14.76
N SER A 176 4.87 0.10 -13.56
CA SER A 176 6.13 -0.67 -13.35
C SER A 176 5.89 -2.19 -13.40
#